data_d9169f979dc585c7e2adf2e34578a104
#
_entry.id   d9169f979dc585c7e2adf2e34578a104
#
_cell.length_a   1.000
_cell.length_b   1.000
_cell.length_c   1.000
_cell.angle_alpha   90.00
_cell.angle_beta   90.00
_cell.angle_gamma   90.00
#
_symmetry.space_group_name_H-M   'P 1'
#
loop_
_entity.id
_entity.type
_entity.pdbx_description
1 polymer ?
#
loop_
_entity_poly.entity_id
_entity_poly.type
_entity_poly.pdbx_seq_one_letter_code
_entity_poly.pdbx_strand_id
1 'polypeptide(L)'
;LKKTYGNVKALKGINYTFTPGVYGILGANGAGKSTMINLITDNVSRDKNGGSIMYSDGEDNTVSKELVDILKLGAKFRGVVGYMPQQQGFYEEFSPKAFLKYMAEIKGVKAVKSVDENGNIKVKKVSQQIDELLEVVNLTSVAYKKIGGFSGGMKQRVLLAQALLGDPKILILDEPTAGLDPKERIGIRNYIAELSRDKIILFATHVVSDIECIADKVLLLKDGEIIATGTPSELIANMQGKVGEVVCTLDDVAALQEKYHIGNIRQRKDGLVLRLVGDELPEEAVKVDNDIDLEDVYLYYFE
;
A
#
# COMPACT_ATOMS: atom_id res chain seq x y z
N LEU A 1 -10.39 -1.30 -16.23
CA LEU A 1 -11.24 -0.60 -15.28
C LEU A 1 -11.21 0.91 -15.59
N LYS A 2 -12.38 1.54 -15.73
CA LYS A 2 -12.56 2.98 -16.03
C LYS A 2 -13.46 3.61 -14.99
N LYS A 3 -13.24 4.90 -14.68
CA LYS A 3 -14.10 5.69 -13.79
C LYS A 3 -14.07 7.17 -14.12
N THR A 4 -15.25 7.78 -14.19
CA THR A 4 -15.40 9.20 -14.44
C THR A 4 -16.24 9.84 -13.33
N TYR A 5 -15.82 11.00 -12.84
CA TYR A 5 -16.55 11.86 -11.92
C TYR A 5 -16.87 13.19 -12.61
N GLY A 6 -18.12 13.39 -13.00
CA GLY A 6 -18.47 14.55 -13.83
C GLY A 6 -17.65 14.57 -15.12
N ASN A 7 -16.79 15.57 -15.27
CA ASN A 7 -15.91 15.72 -16.45
C ASN A 7 -14.51 15.14 -16.25
N VAL A 8 -14.18 14.61 -15.05
CA VAL A 8 -12.84 14.12 -14.71
C VAL A 8 -12.79 12.60 -14.91
N LYS A 9 -11.96 12.14 -15.85
CA LYS A 9 -11.63 10.72 -16.03
C LYS A 9 -10.60 10.29 -15.00
N ALA A 10 -11.04 9.82 -13.86
CA ALA A 10 -10.17 9.41 -12.75
C ALA A 10 -9.42 8.09 -13.04
N LEU A 11 -10.02 7.17 -13.81
CA LEU A 11 -9.35 5.99 -14.36
C LEU A 11 -9.68 5.84 -15.84
N LYS A 12 -8.66 5.64 -16.68
CA LYS A 12 -8.80 5.63 -18.14
C LYS A 12 -8.80 4.24 -18.78
N GLY A 13 -8.40 3.21 -18.05
CA GLY A 13 -8.38 1.86 -18.62
C GLY A 13 -7.41 0.90 -17.91
N ILE A 14 -7.43 0.86 -16.58
CA ILE A 14 -6.56 -0.07 -15.84
C ILE A 14 -6.97 -1.52 -16.14
N ASN A 15 -5.99 -2.31 -16.55
CA ASN A 15 -6.09 -3.76 -16.73
C ASN A 15 -4.89 -4.40 -16.04
N TYR A 16 -5.12 -5.13 -14.97
CA TYR A 16 -4.07 -5.77 -14.18
C TYR A 16 -4.60 -7.01 -13.47
N THR A 17 -3.75 -8.02 -13.29
CA THR A 17 -4.06 -9.24 -12.55
C THR A 17 -3.15 -9.32 -11.33
N PHE A 18 -3.77 -9.44 -10.15
CA PHE A 18 -3.07 -9.61 -8.88
C PHE A 18 -3.02 -11.10 -8.52
N THR A 19 -1.87 -11.54 -8.05
CA THR A 19 -1.61 -12.85 -7.42
C THR A 19 -1.12 -12.61 -5.99
N PRO A 20 -1.00 -13.61 -5.11
CA PRO A 20 -0.41 -13.41 -3.80
C PRO A 20 0.92 -12.66 -3.87
N GLY A 21 1.11 -11.69 -2.99
CA GLY A 21 2.26 -10.79 -2.93
C GLY A 21 1.89 -9.37 -2.52
N VAL A 22 2.89 -8.53 -2.25
CA VAL A 22 2.74 -7.11 -1.94
C VAL A 22 2.86 -6.26 -3.20
N TYR A 23 1.86 -5.46 -3.48
CA TYR A 23 1.82 -4.52 -4.59
C TYR A 23 1.87 -3.09 -4.07
N GLY A 24 2.99 -2.42 -4.28
CA GLY A 24 3.13 -0.99 -4.02
C GLY A 24 2.43 -0.17 -5.10
N ILE A 25 1.55 0.76 -4.69
CA ILE A 25 0.86 1.66 -5.61
C ILE A 25 1.43 3.06 -5.42
N LEU A 26 2.25 3.50 -6.37
CA LEU A 26 2.86 4.82 -6.42
C LEU A 26 2.18 5.72 -7.44
N GLY A 27 2.12 7.01 -7.13
CA GLY A 27 1.59 8.03 -8.04
C GLY A 27 1.33 9.33 -7.29
N ALA A 28 1.33 10.43 -8.02
CA ALA A 28 1.03 11.75 -7.49
C ALA A 28 -0.40 11.84 -6.94
N ASN A 29 -0.70 12.92 -6.22
CA ASN A 29 -2.06 13.23 -5.81
C ASN A 29 -2.95 13.40 -7.05
N GLY A 30 -4.12 12.76 -7.04
CA GLY A 30 -5.01 12.77 -8.21
C GLY A 30 -4.71 11.71 -9.27
N ALA A 31 -3.65 10.92 -9.15
CA ALA A 31 -3.30 9.86 -10.11
C ALA A 31 -4.36 8.75 -10.28
N GLY A 32 -5.32 8.65 -9.35
CA GLY A 32 -6.38 7.64 -9.39
C GLY A 32 -6.26 6.52 -8.36
N LYS A 33 -5.24 6.53 -7.47
CA LYS A 33 -5.00 5.49 -6.46
C LYS A 33 -6.24 5.21 -5.60
N SER A 34 -6.77 6.22 -4.93
CA SER A 34 -7.95 6.07 -4.06
C SER A 34 -9.20 5.68 -4.86
N THR A 35 -9.33 6.12 -6.12
CA THR A 35 -10.42 5.70 -7.00
C THR A 35 -10.33 4.21 -7.32
N MET A 36 -9.14 3.71 -7.62
CA MET A 36 -8.90 2.28 -7.86
C MET A 36 -9.22 1.45 -6.61
N ILE A 37 -8.73 1.87 -5.45
CA ILE A 37 -9.01 1.22 -4.16
C ILE A 37 -10.52 1.21 -3.89
N ASN A 38 -11.21 2.33 -4.03
CA ASN A 38 -12.65 2.44 -3.77
C ASN A 38 -13.51 1.58 -4.71
N LEU A 39 -13.05 1.35 -5.95
CA LEU A 39 -13.72 0.44 -6.87
C LEU A 39 -13.48 -1.04 -6.51
N ILE A 40 -12.28 -1.38 -6.04
CA ILE A 40 -11.96 -2.76 -5.60
C ILE A 40 -12.71 -3.09 -4.30
N THR A 41 -12.81 -2.14 -3.37
CA THR A 41 -13.53 -2.31 -2.10
C THR A 41 -15.06 -2.19 -2.24
N ASP A 42 -15.56 -1.90 -3.44
CA ASP A 42 -16.99 -1.66 -3.72
C ASP A 42 -17.58 -0.47 -2.92
N ASN A 43 -16.71 0.48 -2.51
CA ASN A 43 -17.14 1.73 -1.86
C ASN A 43 -17.71 2.75 -2.85
N VAL A 44 -17.35 2.64 -4.13
CA VAL A 44 -17.81 3.48 -5.23
C VAL A 44 -18.31 2.61 -6.36
N SER A 45 -19.49 2.91 -6.89
CA SER A 45 -20.08 2.17 -8.01
C SER A 45 -19.26 2.37 -9.29
N ARG A 46 -19.11 1.30 -10.05
CA ARG A 46 -18.49 1.31 -11.38
C ARG A 46 -19.37 2.06 -12.37
N ASP A 47 -18.74 2.70 -13.36
CA ASP A 47 -19.46 3.30 -14.48
C ASP A 47 -20.10 2.21 -15.34
N LYS A 48 -21.23 2.53 -15.99
CA LYS A 48 -21.83 1.67 -17.01
C LYS A 48 -20.80 1.50 -18.14
N ASN A 49 -20.31 0.35 -18.42
CA ASN A 49 -19.19 0.03 -19.33
C ASN A 49 -17.79 0.42 -18.79
N GLY A 50 -17.66 0.61 -17.47
CA GLY A 50 -16.37 0.90 -16.80
C GLY A 50 -15.45 -0.31 -16.61
N GLY A 51 -15.83 -1.47 -17.15
CA GLY A 51 -15.06 -2.71 -16.98
C GLY A 51 -15.56 -3.58 -15.81
N SER A 52 -14.83 -4.62 -15.50
CA SER A 52 -15.16 -5.59 -14.43
C SER A 52 -13.98 -5.80 -13.50
N ILE A 53 -14.27 -6.20 -12.27
CA ILE A 53 -13.29 -6.69 -11.31
C ILE A 53 -13.67 -8.12 -11.03
N MET A 54 -12.76 -9.03 -11.38
CA MET A 54 -13.01 -10.47 -11.30
C MET A 54 -12.20 -11.05 -10.14
N TYR A 55 -12.80 -11.97 -9.40
CA TYR A 55 -12.17 -12.68 -8.30
C TYR A 55 -12.31 -14.19 -8.48
N SER A 56 -11.26 -14.92 -8.15
CA SER A 56 -11.25 -16.38 -8.05
C SER A 56 -10.68 -16.80 -6.70
N ASP A 57 -11.35 -17.71 -6.02
CA ASP A 57 -10.94 -18.27 -4.72
C ASP A 57 -10.11 -19.55 -4.94
N GLY A 58 -9.10 -19.48 -5.79
CA GLY A 58 -8.25 -20.62 -6.14
C GLY A 58 -7.31 -21.02 -5.01
N GLU A 59 -7.65 -22.06 -4.24
CA GLU A 59 -6.70 -22.68 -3.29
C GLU A 59 -5.85 -23.79 -3.94
N ASP A 60 -6.13 -24.20 -5.16
CA ASP A 60 -5.42 -25.28 -5.85
C ASP A 60 -5.10 -24.94 -7.31
N ASN A 61 -3.84 -25.10 -7.69
CA ASN A 61 -3.33 -24.92 -9.06
C ASN A 61 -3.88 -25.94 -10.08
N THR A 62 -4.81 -26.82 -9.71
CA THR A 62 -5.25 -27.97 -10.50
C THR A 62 -6.64 -27.83 -11.10
N VAL A 63 -7.45 -26.85 -10.71
CA VAL A 63 -8.77 -26.62 -11.31
C VAL A 63 -8.91 -25.12 -11.58
N SER A 64 -9.10 -24.72 -12.83
CA SER A 64 -9.47 -23.37 -13.23
C SER A 64 -10.82 -23.02 -12.60
N LYS A 65 -10.81 -22.42 -11.40
CA LYS A 65 -12.02 -21.89 -10.79
C LYS A 65 -12.49 -20.69 -11.60
N GLU A 66 -13.76 -20.67 -11.86
CA GLU A 66 -14.41 -19.63 -12.66
C GLU A 66 -14.17 -18.25 -12.03
N LEU A 67 -13.66 -17.32 -12.83
CA LEU A 67 -13.56 -15.91 -12.46
C LEU A 67 -14.95 -15.33 -12.36
N VAL A 68 -15.31 -14.80 -11.17
CA VAL A 68 -16.64 -14.24 -10.91
C VAL A 68 -16.48 -12.74 -10.62
N ASP A 69 -17.36 -11.93 -11.21
CA ASP A 69 -17.40 -10.49 -10.93
C ASP A 69 -17.74 -10.24 -9.46
N ILE A 70 -16.97 -9.36 -8.80
CA ILE A 70 -17.11 -9.04 -7.37
C ILE A 70 -18.50 -8.56 -7.01
N LEU A 71 -19.24 -7.88 -7.92
CA LEU A 71 -20.60 -7.45 -7.68
C LEU A 71 -21.57 -8.63 -7.59
N LYS A 72 -21.33 -9.72 -8.32
CA LYS A 72 -22.12 -10.95 -8.18
C LYS A 72 -21.84 -11.68 -6.88
N LEU A 73 -20.60 -11.59 -6.38
CA LEU A 73 -20.21 -12.18 -5.10
C LEU A 73 -20.73 -11.38 -3.91
N GLY A 74 -20.83 -10.06 -4.04
CA GLY A 74 -21.40 -9.17 -3.02
C GLY A 74 -20.77 -9.35 -1.63
N ALA A 75 -21.55 -9.76 -0.64
CA ALA A 75 -21.09 -9.96 0.74
C ALA A 75 -19.97 -11.02 0.86
N LYS A 76 -19.94 -12.05 0.00
CA LYS A 76 -18.88 -13.06 0.00
C LYS A 76 -17.53 -12.44 -0.34
N PHE A 77 -17.48 -11.58 -1.36
CA PHE A 77 -16.25 -10.86 -1.70
C PHE A 77 -15.83 -9.92 -0.58
N ARG A 78 -16.75 -9.12 -0.03
CA ARG A 78 -16.43 -8.24 1.11
C ARG A 78 -15.92 -8.99 2.35
N GLY A 79 -16.31 -10.25 2.51
CA GLY A 79 -15.83 -11.12 3.59
C GLY A 79 -14.34 -11.52 3.44
N VAL A 80 -13.81 -11.54 2.24
CA VAL A 80 -12.40 -11.88 1.97
C VAL A 80 -11.50 -10.64 1.83
N VAL A 81 -12.07 -9.43 1.90
CA VAL A 81 -11.32 -8.17 1.82
C VAL A 81 -11.14 -7.56 3.20
N GLY A 82 -9.90 -7.25 3.56
CA GLY A 82 -9.54 -6.35 4.64
C GLY A 82 -9.20 -4.98 4.08
N TYR A 83 -9.78 -3.93 4.63
CA TYR A 83 -9.51 -2.57 4.14
C TYR A 83 -9.17 -1.65 5.31
N MET A 84 -8.05 -0.96 5.17
CA MET A 84 -7.60 0.10 6.04
C MET A 84 -7.59 1.40 5.24
N PRO A 85 -8.56 2.29 5.43
CA PRO A 85 -8.60 3.59 4.75
C PRO A 85 -7.62 4.57 5.39
N GLN A 86 -7.19 5.57 4.61
CA GLN A 86 -6.29 6.64 5.07
C GLN A 86 -6.86 7.42 6.27
N GLN A 87 -8.16 7.69 6.26
CA GLN A 87 -8.87 8.35 7.36
C GLN A 87 -10.15 7.60 7.68
N GLN A 88 -10.36 7.34 8.95
CA GLN A 88 -11.59 6.76 9.46
C GLN A 88 -11.99 7.43 10.78
N GLY A 89 -13.27 7.72 10.92
CA GLY A 89 -13.85 8.10 12.20
C GLY A 89 -13.81 6.93 13.18
N PHE A 90 -13.41 7.21 14.41
CA PHE A 90 -13.44 6.23 15.50
C PHE A 90 -14.61 6.47 16.42
N TYR A 91 -15.10 5.41 17.02
CA TYR A 91 -15.92 5.51 18.22
C TYR A 91 -15.00 5.79 19.41
N GLU A 92 -14.78 7.07 19.74
CA GLU A 92 -13.78 7.53 20.71
C GLU A 92 -13.95 6.91 22.10
N GLU A 93 -15.20 6.59 22.47
CA GLU A 93 -15.54 5.95 23.74
C GLU A 93 -15.21 4.45 23.78
N PHE A 94 -14.96 3.81 22.62
CA PHE A 94 -14.60 2.40 22.59
C PHE A 94 -13.12 2.22 22.96
N SER A 95 -12.82 1.09 23.58
CA SER A 95 -11.46 0.59 23.65
C SER A 95 -11.11 -0.20 22.38
N PRO A 96 -9.82 -0.40 22.04
CA PRO A 96 -9.41 -1.24 20.91
C PRO A 96 -10.09 -2.61 20.90
N LYS A 97 -10.12 -3.28 22.04
CA LYS A 97 -10.76 -4.59 22.16
C LYS A 97 -12.27 -4.55 21.92
N ALA A 98 -12.95 -3.53 22.44
CA ALA A 98 -14.39 -3.34 22.21
C ALA A 98 -14.69 -2.98 20.75
N PHE A 99 -13.87 -2.11 20.15
CA PHE A 99 -13.98 -1.73 18.75
C PHE A 99 -13.78 -2.93 17.82
N LEU A 100 -12.71 -3.71 18.02
CA LEU A 100 -12.44 -4.89 17.22
C LEU A 100 -13.52 -5.97 17.37
N LYS A 101 -14.07 -6.13 18.58
CA LYS A 101 -15.21 -7.05 18.81
C LYS A 101 -16.43 -6.60 18.02
N TYR A 102 -16.79 -5.32 18.08
CA TYR A 102 -17.89 -4.74 17.32
C TYR A 102 -17.69 -4.92 15.81
N MET A 103 -16.48 -4.63 15.31
CA MET A 103 -16.17 -4.81 13.89
C MET A 103 -16.19 -6.28 13.45
N ALA A 104 -15.77 -7.20 14.33
CA ALA A 104 -15.83 -8.63 14.05
C ALA A 104 -17.28 -9.11 13.94
N GLU A 105 -18.19 -8.61 14.77
CA GLU A 105 -19.62 -8.91 14.71
C GLU A 105 -20.24 -8.39 13.39
N ILE A 106 -19.93 -7.14 12.99
CA ILE A 106 -20.41 -6.56 11.71
C ILE A 106 -19.90 -7.36 10.51
N LYS A 107 -18.60 -7.73 10.51
CA LYS A 107 -18.00 -8.54 9.44
C LYS A 107 -18.46 -10.01 9.44
N GLY A 108 -19.15 -10.46 10.48
CA GLY A 108 -19.54 -11.85 10.64
C GLY A 108 -18.35 -12.80 10.84
N VAL A 109 -17.28 -12.31 11.46
CA VAL A 109 -16.07 -13.11 11.76
C VAL A 109 -16.42 -14.29 12.64
N LYS A 110 -15.96 -15.48 12.27
CA LYS A 110 -16.24 -16.73 12.96
C LYS A 110 -14.99 -17.28 13.64
N ALA A 111 -15.20 -18.18 14.58
CA ALA A 111 -14.12 -18.99 15.13
C ALA A 111 -13.48 -19.84 14.03
N VAL A 112 -12.15 -19.88 14.01
CA VAL A 112 -11.38 -20.68 13.06
C VAL A 112 -11.14 -22.06 13.67
N LYS A 113 -11.37 -23.12 12.87
CA LYS A 113 -11.04 -24.49 13.24
C LYS A 113 -9.79 -24.90 12.46
N SER A 114 -8.78 -25.39 13.13
CA SER A 114 -7.58 -25.98 12.56
C SER A 114 -7.37 -27.38 13.12
N VAL A 115 -6.69 -28.23 12.38
CA VAL A 115 -6.28 -29.56 12.85
C VAL A 115 -4.77 -29.49 13.11
N ASP A 116 -4.34 -29.89 14.31
CA ASP A 116 -2.92 -29.94 14.63
C ASP A 116 -2.24 -31.19 14.04
N GLU A 117 -0.92 -31.27 14.18
CA GLU A 117 -0.10 -32.37 13.65
C GLU A 117 -0.51 -33.76 14.20
N ASN A 118 -1.22 -33.78 15.34
CA ASN A 118 -1.73 -35.00 15.99
C ASN A 118 -3.18 -35.31 15.62
N GLY A 119 -3.79 -34.54 14.69
CA GLY A 119 -5.18 -34.74 14.29
C GLY A 119 -6.23 -34.11 15.21
N ASN A 120 -5.85 -33.36 16.25
CA ASN A 120 -6.79 -32.72 17.15
C ASN A 120 -7.36 -31.43 16.58
N ILE A 121 -8.68 -31.21 16.76
CA ILE A 121 -9.32 -29.99 16.33
C ILE A 121 -9.04 -28.87 17.35
N LYS A 122 -8.29 -27.86 16.94
CA LYS A 122 -8.13 -26.60 17.66
C LYS A 122 -9.15 -25.59 17.18
N VAL A 123 -9.82 -24.91 18.12
CA VAL A 123 -10.80 -23.85 17.82
C VAL A 123 -10.26 -22.54 18.36
N LYS A 124 -9.88 -21.62 17.45
CA LYS A 124 -9.51 -20.26 17.81
C LYS A 124 -10.76 -19.39 17.84
N LYS A 125 -11.19 -18.98 19.03
CA LYS A 125 -12.34 -18.09 19.22
C LYS A 125 -12.06 -16.70 18.67
N VAL A 126 -13.09 -15.94 18.31
CA VAL A 126 -12.97 -14.54 17.83
C VAL A 126 -12.23 -13.65 18.84
N SER A 127 -12.46 -13.86 20.15
CA SER A 127 -11.74 -13.12 21.19
C SER A 127 -10.23 -13.38 21.18
N GLN A 128 -9.80 -14.61 20.89
CA GLN A 128 -8.39 -14.97 20.78
C GLN A 128 -7.75 -14.37 19.51
N GLN A 129 -8.50 -14.37 18.39
CA GLN A 129 -8.04 -13.67 17.16
C GLN A 129 -7.81 -12.18 17.43
N ILE A 130 -8.73 -11.54 18.17
CA ILE A 130 -8.60 -10.13 18.55
C ILE A 130 -7.39 -9.89 19.45
N ASP A 131 -7.16 -10.75 20.45
CA ASP A 131 -6.02 -10.62 21.37
C ASP A 131 -4.68 -10.76 20.64
N GLU A 132 -4.57 -11.70 19.69
CA GLU A 132 -3.39 -11.83 18.82
C GLU A 132 -3.20 -10.61 17.92
N LEU A 133 -4.26 -10.06 17.32
CA LEU A 133 -4.16 -8.86 16.50
C LEU A 133 -3.70 -7.66 17.33
N LEU A 134 -4.16 -7.52 18.57
CA LEU A 134 -3.71 -6.46 19.49
C LEU A 134 -2.23 -6.62 19.86
N GLU A 135 -1.74 -7.86 19.97
CA GLU A 135 -0.32 -8.15 20.19
C GLU A 135 0.51 -7.76 18.96
N VAL A 136 0.12 -8.20 17.77
CA VAL A 136 0.76 -7.86 16.49
C VAL A 136 0.94 -6.36 16.30
N VAL A 137 -0.11 -5.59 16.59
CA VAL A 137 -0.06 -4.12 16.45
C VAL A 137 0.45 -3.42 17.71
N ASN A 138 1.01 -4.14 18.69
CA ASN A 138 1.57 -3.60 19.93
C ASN A 138 0.59 -2.70 20.71
N LEU A 139 -0.67 -3.14 20.87
CA LEU A 139 -1.71 -2.43 21.60
C LEU A 139 -2.26 -3.20 22.81
N THR A 140 -1.65 -4.35 23.17
CA THR A 140 -2.11 -5.20 24.29
C THR A 140 -2.19 -4.44 25.61
N SER A 141 -1.18 -3.62 25.93
CA SER A 141 -1.12 -2.85 27.19
C SER A 141 -2.21 -1.78 27.33
N VAL A 142 -2.82 -1.39 26.21
CA VAL A 142 -3.86 -0.35 26.13
C VAL A 142 -5.18 -0.87 25.58
N ALA A 143 -5.33 -2.20 25.48
CA ALA A 143 -6.48 -2.88 24.87
C ALA A 143 -7.85 -2.45 25.44
N TYR A 144 -7.87 -1.96 26.68
CA TYR A 144 -9.07 -1.51 27.41
C TYR A 144 -9.14 0.01 27.62
N LYS A 145 -8.16 0.79 27.15
CA LYS A 145 -8.19 2.27 27.24
C LYS A 145 -9.00 2.85 26.08
N LYS A 146 -9.67 3.99 26.29
CA LYS A 146 -10.48 4.64 25.26
C LYS A 146 -9.61 5.13 24.09
N ILE A 147 -10.05 4.86 22.85
CA ILE A 147 -9.37 5.25 21.61
C ILE A 147 -9.29 6.78 21.47
N GLY A 148 -10.24 7.53 22.05
CA GLY A 148 -10.24 8.99 22.00
C GLY A 148 -8.94 9.63 22.51
N GLY A 149 -8.28 9.02 23.50
CA GLY A 149 -6.99 9.47 24.04
C GLY A 149 -5.75 8.95 23.30
N PHE A 150 -5.90 8.27 22.17
CA PHE A 150 -4.78 7.69 21.44
C PHE A 150 -4.08 8.69 20.53
N SER A 151 -2.76 8.54 20.38
CA SER A 151 -2.00 9.22 19.33
C SER A 151 -2.46 8.79 17.93
N GLY A 152 -2.10 9.57 16.90
CA GLY A 152 -2.38 9.22 15.51
C GLY A 152 -1.85 7.81 15.15
N GLY A 153 -0.60 7.51 15.51
CA GLY A 153 0.00 6.20 15.27
C GLY A 153 -0.70 5.06 16.02
N MET A 154 -1.18 5.28 17.26
CA MET A 154 -1.98 4.28 17.96
C MET A 154 -3.32 4.04 17.27
N LYS A 155 -3.99 5.09 16.79
CA LYS A 155 -5.23 4.98 16.01
C LYS A 155 -5.00 4.23 14.71
N GLN A 156 -3.89 4.50 14.02
CA GLN A 156 -3.49 3.81 12.79
C GLN A 156 -3.31 2.29 13.01
N ARG A 157 -2.69 1.91 14.12
CA ARG A 157 -2.53 0.49 14.50
C ARG A 157 -3.86 -0.20 14.83
N VAL A 158 -4.83 0.50 15.39
CA VAL A 158 -6.19 -0.04 15.57
C VAL A 158 -6.86 -0.31 14.22
N LEU A 159 -6.69 0.60 13.24
CA LEU A 159 -7.23 0.40 11.87
C LEU A 159 -6.60 -0.79 11.17
N LEU A 160 -5.29 -0.96 11.31
CA LEU A 160 -4.59 -2.12 10.76
C LEU A 160 -5.13 -3.43 11.38
N ALA A 161 -5.27 -3.48 12.71
CA ALA A 161 -5.87 -4.65 13.36
C ALA A 161 -7.30 -4.92 12.87
N GLN A 162 -8.09 -3.88 12.63
CA GLN A 162 -9.45 -3.99 12.07
C GLN A 162 -9.44 -4.51 10.63
N ALA A 163 -8.48 -4.09 9.81
CA ALA A 163 -8.36 -4.58 8.44
C ALA A 163 -8.02 -6.09 8.42
N LEU A 164 -7.21 -6.55 9.35
CA LEU A 164 -6.78 -7.95 9.49
C LEU A 164 -7.82 -8.89 10.11
N LEU A 165 -8.93 -8.36 10.65
CA LEU A 165 -9.99 -9.16 11.26
C LEU A 165 -10.58 -10.17 10.27
N GLY A 166 -10.63 -11.44 10.68
CA GLY A 166 -11.22 -12.53 9.92
C GLY A 166 -10.28 -13.13 8.88
N ASP A 167 -8.99 -12.81 8.95
CA ASP A 167 -7.94 -13.35 8.07
C ASP A 167 -8.25 -13.19 6.58
N PRO A 168 -8.32 -11.93 6.08
CA PRO A 168 -8.72 -11.65 4.69
C PRO A 168 -7.70 -12.22 3.69
N LYS A 169 -8.18 -12.61 2.51
CA LYS A 169 -7.32 -13.04 1.37
C LYS A 169 -6.77 -11.85 0.59
N ILE A 170 -7.47 -10.73 0.61
CA ILE A 170 -7.07 -9.47 -0.02
C ILE A 170 -6.98 -8.41 1.08
N LEU A 171 -5.84 -7.78 1.22
CA LEU A 171 -5.59 -6.71 2.18
C LEU A 171 -5.28 -5.42 1.42
N ILE A 172 -6.07 -4.39 1.66
CA ILE A 172 -5.87 -3.07 1.05
C ILE A 172 -5.54 -2.09 2.16
N LEU A 173 -4.35 -1.52 2.07
CA LEU A 173 -3.77 -0.64 3.08
C LEU A 173 -3.48 0.73 2.45
N ASP A 174 -4.21 1.74 2.89
CA ASP A 174 -4.04 3.12 2.45
C ASP A 174 -3.32 3.91 3.55
N GLU A 175 -2.06 4.26 3.32
CA GLU A 175 -1.15 4.94 4.26
C GLU A 175 -0.96 4.21 5.62
N PRO A 176 -0.65 2.89 5.64
CA PRO A 176 -0.66 2.12 6.89
C PRO A 176 0.47 2.48 7.87
N THR A 177 1.52 3.14 7.40
CA THR A 177 2.69 3.55 8.19
C THR A 177 2.71 5.02 8.55
N ALA A 178 1.70 5.79 8.11
CA ALA A 178 1.63 7.22 8.40
C ALA A 178 1.54 7.50 9.90
N GLY A 179 2.37 8.42 10.39
CA GLY A 179 2.38 8.84 11.79
C GLY A 179 2.96 7.82 12.78
N LEU A 180 3.57 6.74 12.30
CA LEU A 180 4.31 5.79 13.11
C LEU A 180 5.76 6.26 13.32
N ASP A 181 6.33 5.93 14.48
CA ASP A 181 7.76 6.08 14.68
C ASP A 181 8.57 5.05 13.85
N PRO A 182 9.87 5.28 13.60
CA PRO A 182 10.68 4.41 12.73
C PRO A 182 10.68 2.94 13.15
N LYS A 183 10.69 2.64 14.45
CA LYS A 183 10.69 1.27 14.97
C LYS A 183 9.35 0.56 14.72
N GLU A 184 8.25 1.26 15.00
CA GLU A 184 6.90 0.74 14.76
C GLU A 184 6.66 0.51 13.26
N ARG A 185 7.12 1.44 12.42
CA ARG A 185 7.04 1.35 10.96
C ARG A 185 7.75 0.10 10.42
N ILE A 186 8.98 -0.17 10.87
CA ILE A 186 9.72 -1.39 10.50
C ILE A 186 8.93 -2.63 10.93
N GLY A 187 8.39 -2.68 12.15
CA GLY A 187 7.61 -3.80 12.63
C GLY A 187 6.37 -4.08 11.79
N ILE A 188 5.62 -3.03 11.42
CA ILE A 188 4.43 -3.16 10.57
C ILE A 188 4.81 -3.63 9.15
N ARG A 189 5.88 -3.09 8.55
CA ARG A 189 6.35 -3.53 7.23
C ARG A 189 6.72 -5.01 7.22
N ASN A 190 7.52 -5.45 8.20
CA ASN A 190 7.91 -6.85 8.31
C ASN A 190 6.69 -7.78 8.44
N TYR A 191 5.71 -7.40 9.27
CA TYR A 191 4.49 -8.17 9.42
C TYR A 191 3.68 -8.24 8.12
N ILE A 192 3.56 -7.13 7.38
CA ILE A 192 2.88 -7.11 6.07
C ILE A 192 3.61 -8.03 5.08
N ALA A 193 4.94 -7.99 5.05
CA ALA A 193 5.74 -8.87 4.20
C ALA A 193 5.54 -10.36 4.53
N GLU A 194 5.41 -10.72 5.81
CA GLU A 194 5.09 -12.11 6.21
C GLU A 194 3.72 -12.57 5.71
N LEU A 195 2.74 -11.68 5.68
CA LEU A 195 1.38 -11.98 5.22
C LEU A 195 1.28 -12.19 3.70
N SER A 196 2.24 -11.74 2.92
CA SER A 196 2.18 -11.74 1.45
C SER A 196 2.22 -13.14 0.82
N ARG A 197 2.66 -14.15 1.57
CA ARG A 197 2.84 -15.52 1.06
C ARG A 197 1.57 -16.14 0.48
N ASP A 198 0.42 -15.82 1.06
CA ASP A 198 -0.89 -16.38 0.71
C ASP A 198 -1.97 -15.32 0.49
N LYS A 199 -1.59 -14.02 0.56
CA LYS A 199 -2.52 -12.90 0.44
C LYS A 199 -2.12 -11.94 -0.68
N ILE A 200 -3.11 -11.32 -1.29
CA ILE A 200 -2.91 -10.17 -2.17
C ILE A 200 -2.92 -8.92 -1.29
N ILE A 201 -1.83 -8.16 -1.26
CA ILE A 201 -1.71 -6.96 -0.45
C ILE A 201 -1.50 -5.76 -1.37
N LEU A 202 -2.46 -4.83 -1.37
CA LEU A 202 -2.32 -3.54 -2.04
C LEU A 202 -1.87 -2.51 -1.00
N PHE A 203 -0.68 -1.96 -1.19
CA PHE A 203 -0.05 -1.03 -0.28
C PHE A 203 0.09 0.33 -0.96
N ALA A 204 -0.79 1.27 -0.64
CA ALA A 204 -0.74 2.62 -1.14
C ALA A 204 -0.11 3.54 -0.09
N THR A 205 0.94 4.26 -0.46
CA THR A 205 1.59 5.26 0.40
C THR A 205 2.32 6.29 -0.47
N HIS A 206 2.55 7.46 0.11
CA HIS A 206 3.46 8.46 -0.45
C HIS A 206 4.91 8.27 0.02
N VAL A 207 5.16 7.32 0.91
CA VAL A 207 6.50 7.00 1.42
C VAL A 207 7.12 5.92 0.56
N VAL A 208 7.86 6.34 -0.46
CA VAL A 208 8.44 5.47 -1.50
C VAL A 208 9.34 4.39 -0.89
N SER A 209 10.15 4.75 0.12
CA SER A 209 11.05 3.82 0.80
C SER A 209 10.34 2.66 1.52
N ASP A 210 9.07 2.81 1.92
CA ASP A 210 8.32 1.69 2.47
C ASP A 210 7.99 0.66 1.40
N ILE A 211 7.60 1.14 0.22
CA ILE A 211 7.31 0.28 -0.93
C ILE A 211 8.57 -0.45 -1.39
N GLU A 212 9.70 0.26 -1.50
CA GLU A 212 10.97 -0.34 -1.88
C GLU A 212 11.37 -1.52 -0.98
N CYS A 213 11.10 -1.40 0.34
CA CYS A 213 11.45 -2.44 1.30
C CYS A 213 10.61 -3.70 1.23
N ILE A 214 9.34 -3.63 0.84
CA ILE A 214 8.40 -4.76 1.03
C ILE A 214 7.65 -5.17 -0.23
N ALA A 215 7.61 -4.35 -1.29
CA ALA A 215 6.80 -4.66 -2.45
C ALA A 215 7.46 -5.72 -3.33
N ASP A 216 6.70 -6.77 -3.66
CA ASP A 216 7.08 -7.72 -4.70
C ASP A 216 6.96 -7.08 -6.08
N LYS A 217 5.96 -6.21 -6.26
CA LYS A 217 5.77 -5.43 -7.49
C LYS A 217 5.28 -4.02 -7.16
N VAL A 218 5.66 -3.08 -8.01
CA VAL A 218 5.24 -1.69 -7.95
C VAL A 218 4.43 -1.35 -9.18
N LEU A 219 3.31 -0.64 -8.98
CA LEU A 219 2.48 -0.06 -10.03
C LEU A 219 2.64 1.46 -9.96
N LEU A 220 3.19 2.07 -11.02
CA LEU A 220 3.26 3.52 -11.16
C LEU A 220 1.98 4.00 -11.85
N LEU A 221 1.17 4.76 -11.13
CA LEU A 221 -0.12 5.27 -11.58
C LEU A 221 -0.02 6.77 -11.87
N LYS A 222 -0.27 7.17 -13.11
CA LYS A 222 -0.29 8.57 -13.54
C LYS A 222 -1.55 8.84 -14.39
N ASP A 223 -2.26 9.89 -14.07
CA ASP A 223 -3.46 10.34 -14.83
C ASP A 223 -4.51 9.25 -15.09
N GLY A 224 -4.69 8.33 -14.11
CA GLY A 224 -5.67 7.24 -14.20
C GLY A 224 -5.23 6.04 -15.05
N GLU A 225 -3.94 5.92 -15.35
CA GLU A 225 -3.34 4.81 -16.10
C GLU A 225 -2.15 4.23 -15.35
N ILE A 226 -1.89 2.92 -15.52
CA ILE A 226 -0.64 2.31 -15.08
C ILE A 226 0.39 2.57 -16.18
N ILE A 227 1.40 3.41 -15.89
CA ILE A 227 2.43 3.82 -16.85
C ILE A 227 3.67 2.92 -16.82
N ALA A 228 3.94 2.29 -15.67
CA ALA A 228 4.99 1.28 -15.52
C ALA A 228 4.65 0.30 -14.40
N THR A 229 5.18 -0.90 -14.49
CA THR A 229 5.09 -1.93 -13.45
C THR A 229 6.33 -2.83 -13.50
N GLY A 230 6.78 -3.28 -12.34
CA GLY A 230 7.93 -4.16 -12.19
C GLY A 230 8.23 -4.42 -10.72
N THR A 231 9.23 -5.23 -10.44
CA THR A 231 9.83 -5.28 -9.10
C THR A 231 10.55 -3.96 -8.81
N PRO A 232 10.77 -3.57 -7.54
CA PRO A 232 11.58 -2.39 -7.22
C PRO A 232 12.95 -2.43 -7.94
N SER A 233 13.63 -3.57 -7.92
CA SER A 233 14.94 -3.74 -8.57
C SER A 233 14.90 -3.56 -10.10
N GLU A 234 13.85 -4.05 -10.78
CA GLU A 234 13.67 -3.84 -12.22
C GLU A 234 13.47 -2.37 -12.56
N LEU A 235 12.63 -1.67 -11.78
CA LEU A 235 12.37 -0.25 -12.00
C LEU A 235 13.61 0.61 -11.75
N ILE A 236 14.38 0.30 -10.69
CA ILE A 236 15.65 0.96 -10.38
C ILE A 236 16.69 0.70 -11.50
N ALA A 237 16.80 -0.54 -11.98
CA ALA A 237 17.72 -0.89 -13.06
C ALA A 237 17.44 -0.08 -14.36
N ASN A 238 16.18 0.25 -14.63
CA ASN A 238 15.80 1.08 -15.78
C ASN A 238 16.22 2.56 -15.65
N MET A 239 16.72 2.97 -14.48
CA MET A 239 17.23 4.32 -14.21
C MET A 239 18.73 4.45 -14.44
N GLN A 240 19.44 3.40 -14.82
CA GLN A 240 20.88 3.48 -15.10
C GLN A 240 21.19 4.52 -16.17
N GLY A 241 22.15 5.39 -15.87
CA GLY A 241 22.55 6.50 -16.73
C GLY A 241 21.61 7.72 -16.74
N LYS A 242 20.49 7.67 -15.98
CA LYS A 242 19.51 8.75 -15.85
C LYS A 242 19.60 9.52 -14.53
N VAL A 243 20.47 9.10 -13.64
CA VAL A 243 20.72 9.75 -12.34
C VAL A 243 22.16 10.26 -12.31
N GLY A 244 22.34 11.51 -11.88
CA GLY A 244 23.66 12.10 -11.76
C GLY A 244 23.75 13.08 -10.59
N GLU A 245 24.97 13.35 -10.14
CA GLU A 245 25.24 14.36 -9.13
C GLU A 245 26.09 15.49 -9.71
N VAL A 246 25.70 16.74 -9.42
CA VAL A 246 26.43 17.95 -9.79
C VAL A 246 26.82 18.72 -8.54
N VAL A 247 28.08 19.15 -8.47
CA VAL A 247 28.53 20.09 -7.44
C VAL A 247 28.37 21.51 -7.97
N CYS A 248 27.63 22.34 -7.25
CA CYS A 248 27.32 23.71 -7.68
C CYS A 248 27.28 24.70 -6.51
N THR A 249 27.15 25.96 -6.82
CA THR A 249 26.93 27.05 -5.85
C THR A 249 25.43 27.27 -5.63
N LEU A 250 25.08 28.05 -4.60
CA LEU A 250 23.67 28.42 -4.36
C LEU A 250 23.05 29.17 -5.54
N ASP A 251 23.85 29.96 -6.26
CA ASP A 251 23.37 30.76 -7.37
C ASP A 251 23.02 29.91 -8.60
N ASP A 252 23.66 28.74 -8.74
CA ASP A 252 23.43 27.81 -9.87
C ASP A 252 22.17 26.96 -9.68
N VAL A 253 21.70 26.79 -8.42
CA VAL A 253 20.56 25.90 -8.10
C VAL A 253 19.32 26.27 -8.88
N ALA A 254 18.96 27.55 -8.94
CA ALA A 254 17.76 28.02 -9.64
C ALA A 254 17.81 27.70 -11.14
N ALA A 255 18.96 27.89 -11.77
CA ALA A 255 19.15 27.61 -13.20
C ALA A 255 19.10 26.10 -13.50
N LEU A 256 19.59 25.28 -12.59
CA LEU A 256 19.52 23.82 -12.71
C LEU A 256 18.09 23.29 -12.47
N GLN A 257 17.35 23.89 -11.53
CA GLN A 257 15.93 23.56 -11.25
C GLN A 257 15.01 23.86 -12.45
N GLU A 258 15.32 24.86 -13.26
CA GLU A 258 14.54 25.16 -14.45
C GLU A 258 14.70 24.13 -15.57
N LYS A 259 15.81 23.38 -15.56
CA LYS A 259 16.16 22.46 -16.65
C LYS A 259 16.08 20.99 -16.28
N TYR A 260 16.25 20.66 -15.01
CA TYR A 260 16.39 19.28 -14.54
C TYR A 260 15.53 19.02 -13.33
N HIS A 261 15.05 17.80 -13.18
CA HIS A 261 14.37 17.36 -11.94
C HIS A 261 15.41 17.13 -10.86
N ILE A 262 15.26 17.87 -9.74
CA ILE A 262 16.18 17.77 -8.60
C ILE A 262 15.58 16.87 -7.52
N GLY A 263 16.20 15.71 -7.30
CA GLY A 263 15.80 14.77 -6.25
C GLY A 263 16.22 15.22 -4.85
N ASN A 264 17.49 15.53 -4.68
CA ASN A 264 18.04 15.85 -3.36
C ASN A 264 19.14 16.91 -3.45
N ILE A 265 19.21 17.77 -2.44
CA ILE A 265 20.26 18.77 -2.28
C ILE A 265 21.01 18.46 -0.98
N ARG A 266 22.30 18.16 -1.09
CA ARG A 266 23.16 17.87 0.05
C ARG A 266 24.26 18.91 0.16
N GLN A 267 24.54 19.41 1.36
CA GLN A 267 25.67 20.29 1.60
C GLN A 267 26.94 19.47 1.84
N ARG A 268 28.00 19.75 1.07
CA ARG A 268 29.37 19.24 1.28
C ARG A 268 30.32 20.40 1.59
N LYS A 269 31.57 20.08 1.94
CA LYS A 269 32.59 21.11 2.26
C LYS A 269 32.96 21.98 1.06
N ASP A 270 32.79 21.46 -0.11
CA ASP A 270 33.17 22.02 -1.44
C ASP A 270 31.99 22.64 -2.19
N GLY A 271 30.80 22.65 -1.63
CA GLY A 271 29.61 23.24 -2.26
C GLY A 271 28.34 22.46 -1.98
N LEU A 272 27.32 22.70 -2.82
CA LEU A 272 26.08 21.95 -2.82
C LEU A 272 26.20 20.82 -3.85
N VAL A 273 25.75 19.62 -3.45
CA VAL A 273 25.62 18.49 -4.38
C VAL A 273 24.14 18.32 -4.67
N LEU A 274 23.77 18.48 -5.93
CA LEU A 274 22.43 18.25 -6.43
C LEU A 274 22.36 16.87 -7.06
N ARG A 275 21.36 16.08 -6.65
CA ARG A 275 21.01 14.82 -7.33
C ARG A 275 19.98 15.15 -8.40
N LEU A 276 20.32 14.85 -9.64
CA LEU A 276 19.51 15.14 -10.83
C LEU A 276 18.98 13.84 -11.42
N VAL A 277 17.76 13.90 -11.95
CA VAL A 277 17.10 12.75 -12.58
C VAL A 277 16.55 13.19 -13.94
N GLY A 278 16.84 12.44 -15.01
CA GLY A 278 16.34 12.73 -16.35
C GLY A 278 17.04 11.93 -17.46
N ASP A 279 16.48 11.95 -18.65
CA ASP A 279 17.09 11.30 -19.83
C ASP A 279 18.35 12.02 -20.28
N GLU A 280 18.42 13.36 -20.10
CA GLU A 280 19.58 14.20 -20.37
C GLU A 280 20.10 14.76 -19.06
N LEU A 281 21.37 14.62 -18.81
CA LEU A 281 22.09 15.17 -17.65
C LEU A 281 23.11 16.21 -18.12
N PRO A 282 23.46 17.22 -17.29
CA PRO A 282 24.51 18.16 -17.62
C PRO A 282 25.86 17.42 -17.87
N GLU A 283 26.70 17.98 -18.74
CA GLU A 283 28.02 17.38 -19.05
C GLU A 283 28.92 17.24 -17.81
N GLU A 284 28.78 18.15 -16.85
CA GLU A 284 29.48 18.15 -15.57
C GLU A 284 28.94 17.15 -14.56
N ALA A 285 27.80 16.52 -14.83
CA ALA A 285 27.19 15.56 -13.89
C ALA A 285 28.00 14.26 -13.81
N VAL A 286 28.31 13.88 -12.61
CA VAL A 286 28.88 12.56 -12.32
C VAL A 286 27.71 11.56 -12.24
N LYS A 287 27.69 10.58 -13.16
CA LYS A 287 26.64 9.56 -13.19
C LYS A 287 26.67 8.71 -11.91
N VAL A 288 25.50 8.43 -11.39
CA VAL A 288 25.27 7.58 -10.22
C VAL A 288 24.74 6.24 -10.70
N ASP A 289 25.49 5.17 -10.53
CA ASP A 289 25.11 3.83 -10.98
C ASP A 289 24.76 2.86 -9.82
N ASN A 290 25.33 3.10 -8.63
CA ASN A 290 25.26 2.16 -7.51
C ASN A 290 24.37 2.59 -6.33
N ASP A 291 23.79 3.77 -6.38
CA ASP A 291 23.01 4.37 -5.27
C ASP A 291 21.70 4.95 -5.79
N ILE A 292 21.12 4.28 -6.80
CA ILE A 292 19.81 4.62 -7.36
C ILE A 292 18.76 3.91 -6.52
N ASP A 293 17.69 4.62 -6.16
CA ASP A 293 16.59 4.13 -5.36
C ASP A 293 15.22 4.34 -6.04
N LEU A 294 14.18 3.87 -5.41
CA LEU A 294 12.83 4.01 -5.93
C LEU A 294 12.31 5.47 -5.88
N GLU A 295 12.94 6.35 -5.09
CA GLU A 295 12.63 7.79 -5.09
C GLU A 295 13.08 8.44 -6.40
N ASP A 296 14.23 8.05 -6.95
CA ASP A 296 14.69 8.48 -8.28
C ASP A 296 13.71 8.04 -9.38
N VAL A 297 13.21 6.79 -9.30
CA VAL A 297 12.17 6.30 -10.21
C VAL A 297 10.91 7.15 -10.11
N TYR A 298 10.48 7.45 -8.89
CA TYR A 298 9.30 8.29 -8.66
C TYR A 298 9.46 9.67 -9.29
N LEU A 299 10.60 10.34 -9.07
CA LEU A 299 10.89 11.66 -9.65
C LEU A 299 10.88 11.62 -11.17
N TYR A 300 11.52 10.62 -11.77
CA TYR A 300 11.59 10.48 -13.20
C TYR A 300 10.21 10.38 -13.89
N TYR A 301 9.27 9.71 -13.27
CA TYR A 301 7.94 9.50 -13.86
C TYR A 301 6.92 10.57 -13.50
N PHE A 302 7.09 11.31 -12.39
CA PHE A 302 6.04 12.18 -11.85
C PHE A 302 6.40 13.67 -11.81
N GLU A 303 7.62 14.03 -11.91
CA GLU A 303 8.09 15.42 -12.10
C GLU A 303 8.56 15.65 -13.53
#